data_3561951facf3731905a2d99a1f77ba15
#
_entry.id   3561951facf3731905a2d99a1f77ba15
#
_cell.length_a   1.000
_cell.length_b   1.000
_cell.length_c   1.000
_cell.angle_alpha   90.00
_cell.angle_beta   90.00
_cell.angle_gamma   90.00
#
_symmetry.space_group_name_H-M   'P 1'
#
loop_
_entity.id
_entity.type
_entity.pdbx_description
1 polymer ?
#
loop_
_entity_poly.entity_id
_entity_poly.type
_entity_poly.pdbx_seq_one_letter_code
_entity_poly.pdbx_strand_id
1 'polypeptide(L)'
;MVSECQVYGVPALSSAPAARPRGLRVLPSRPSRRVLAGVADPAAYPASVSDRYGSDVLSGDWKVPPRGRSREVEAETGLVVEDVDTGWVGAVVRVEKAGGMRVVHLEDRRGRTRGFPMGPGFLLDGKPVILTPPTAAARAQLAAAKAVTSRTASGSRAVEGVKARVASGSRIFVEGRHDAELVEKVWGDDLRIEGVVVEMLDGVDDLAGAIRDFQPGPGRRMGVLVDHLLPGTKEDKVVQACRKGPYAAHVRILGHPYVDVWQSVRPERLGLAQWPVIPRGQSWKHGICHHLGWQADSQADIARAWKQILGTVRSYADLEPTLLASVEELIDFVTEPGH
;
A
#
# COMPACT_ATOMS: atom_id res chain seq x y z
N MET A 1 -9.96 -59.36 7.51
CA MET A 1 -9.78 -59.04 6.08
C MET A 1 -8.85 -57.83 6.02
N VAL A 2 -7.66 -58.07 5.60
CA VAL A 2 -6.58 -57.06 5.53
C VAL A 2 -6.70 -56.44 4.15
N SER A 3 -6.82 -55.11 4.07
CA SER A 3 -6.85 -54.40 2.79
C SER A 3 -5.53 -53.65 2.61
N GLU A 4 -4.90 -53.98 1.47
CA GLU A 4 -3.55 -53.56 1.08
C GLU A 4 -3.40 -52.06 0.86
N CYS A 5 -2.32 -51.51 1.41
CA CYS A 5 -1.81 -50.19 1.02
C CYS A 5 -1.03 -50.31 -0.29
N GLN A 6 -1.54 -49.65 -1.34
CA GLN A 6 -0.82 -49.47 -2.59
C GLN A 6 0.10 -48.25 -2.53
N VAL A 7 1.41 -48.50 -2.58
CA VAL A 7 2.48 -47.51 -2.62
C VAL A 7 2.65 -47.05 -4.07
N TYR A 8 2.38 -45.79 -4.38
CA TYR A 8 2.70 -45.19 -5.68
C TYR A 8 4.13 -44.65 -5.66
N GLY A 9 4.95 -45.25 -6.53
CA GLY A 9 6.35 -44.88 -6.75
C GLY A 9 6.49 -43.51 -7.44
N VAL A 10 7.45 -42.74 -6.98
CA VAL A 10 7.90 -41.47 -7.52
C VAL A 10 8.83 -41.72 -8.71
N PRO A 11 8.63 -41.14 -9.90
CA PRO A 11 9.60 -41.22 -10.99
C PRO A 11 10.77 -40.28 -10.77
N ALA A 12 11.97 -40.79 -10.99
CA ALA A 12 13.25 -40.09 -10.91
C ALA A 12 13.32 -38.94 -11.95
N LEU A 13 13.73 -37.75 -11.52
CA LEU A 13 14.05 -36.62 -12.37
C LEU A 13 15.37 -36.84 -13.11
N SER A 14 15.28 -36.91 -14.44
CA SER A 14 16.38 -36.91 -15.39
C SER A 14 17.07 -35.53 -15.42
N SER A 15 18.38 -35.52 -15.21
CA SER A 15 19.24 -34.35 -15.29
C SER A 15 19.48 -33.96 -16.76
N ALA A 16 19.06 -32.75 -17.15
CA ALA A 16 19.42 -32.10 -18.41
C ALA A 16 20.70 -31.24 -18.22
N PRO A 17 21.60 -31.19 -19.23
CA PRO A 17 22.90 -30.52 -19.09
C PRO A 17 22.79 -29.00 -19.24
N ALA A 18 23.65 -28.29 -18.47
CA ALA A 18 23.75 -26.84 -18.44
C ALA A 18 24.18 -26.23 -19.77
N ALA A 19 23.43 -25.24 -20.24
CA ALA A 19 23.78 -24.42 -21.40
C ALA A 19 24.87 -23.43 -21.06
N ARG A 20 25.94 -23.38 -21.86
CA ARG A 20 27.06 -22.43 -21.78
C ARG A 20 26.61 -21.02 -22.19
N PRO A 21 27.13 -19.96 -21.58
CA PRO A 21 26.84 -18.59 -21.99
C PRO A 21 27.56 -18.24 -23.28
N ARG A 22 26.82 -17.68 -24.25
CA ARG A 22 27.33 -17.16 -25.52
C ARG A 22 28.11 -15.86 -25.28
N GLY A 23 29.31 -15.83 -25.88
CA GLY A 23 30.28 -14.76 -25.78
C GLY A 23 29.80 -13.38 -26.26
N LEU A 24 30.35 -12.38 -25.61
CA LEU A 24 30.26 -10.98 -25.96
C LEU A 24 30.89 -10.76 -27.36
N ARG A 25 30.14 -10.21 -28.30
CA ARG A 25 30.66 -9.69 -29.57
C ARG A 25 31.31 -8.32 -29.33
N VAL A 26 32.60 -8.28 -29.50
CA VAL A 26 33.36 -7.03 -29.58
C VAL A 26 33.14 -6.39 -30.97
N LEU A 27 32.68 -5.15 -31.02
CA LEU A 27 32.55 -4.37 -32.22
C LEU A 27 33.92 -3.71 -32.56
N PRO A 28 34.35 -3.66 -33.84
CA PRO A 28 35.62 -3.10 -34.20
C PRO A 28 35.59 -1.56 -34.18
N SER A 29 36.67 -0.98 -33.68
CA SER A 29 37.01 0.45 -33.65
C SER A 29 37.17 1.01 -35.06
N ARG A 30 36.55 2.18 -35.32
CA ARG A 30 36.73 2.96 -36.55
C ARG A 30 38.15 3.57 -36.65
N PRO A 31 38.76 3.61 -37.84
CA PRO A 31 40.04 4.19 -38.01
C PRO A 31 39.98 5.73 -38.07
N SER A 32 40.96 6.36 -37.44
CA SER A 32 41.21 7.81 -37.46
C SER A 32 41.54 8.30 -38.88
N ARG A 33 40.80 9.28 -39.38
CA ARG A 33 41.16 10.02 -40.59
C ARG A 33 42.31 10.97 -40.28
N ARG A 34 43.46 10.75 -40.92
CA ARG A 34 44.55 11.71 -41.06
C ARG A 34 44.04 12.93 -41.85
N VAL A 35 44.17 14.11 -41.26
CA VAL A 35 44.02 15.39 -41.97
C VAL A 35 45.38 15.74 -42.59
N LEU A 36 45.43 15.83 -43.92
CA LEU A 36 46.56 16.39 -44.68
C LEU A 36 46.48 17.89 -44.54
N ALA A 37 47.62 18.47 -44.14
CA ALA A 37 47.86 19.90 -44.14
C ALA A 37 47.96 20.42 -45.58
N GLY A 38 47.05 21.29 -46.00
CA GLY A 38 47.13 22.10 -47.17
C GLY A 38 47.52 23.50 -46.77
N VAL A 39 48.69 23.93 -47.21
CA VAL A 39 49.18 25.29 -47.12
C VAL A 39 48.32 26.16 -48.05
N ALA A 40 47.66 27.19 -47.54
CA ALA A 40 46.96 28.20 -48.33
C ALA A 40 47.55 29.61 -48.03
N ASP A 41 47.78 30.29 -49.05
CA ASP A 41 48.32 31.59 -49.35
C ASP A 41 47.77 32.75 -48.45
N PRO A 42 48.62 33.70 -47.95
CA PRO A 42 48.19 34.83 -47.15
C PRO A 42 47.89 36.07 -47.98
N ALA A 43 46.77 36.11 -48.68
CA ALA A 43 46.30 37.34 -49.29
C ALA A 43 44.81 37.30 -49.64
N ALA A 44 43.99 37.57 -48.66
CA ALA A 44 42.64 38.18 -48.79
C ALA A 44 41.96 38.28 -47.42
N TYR A 45 42.22 39.30 -46.63
CA TYR A 45 41.36 39.74 -45.57
C TYR A 45 40.24 40.60 -46.18
N PRO A 46 38.97 40.18 -46.11
CA PRO A 46 37.89 41.11 -46.35
C PRO A 46 37.72 41.98 -45.11
N ALA A 47 37.88 43.28 -45.28
CA ALA A 47 37.51 44.30 -44.30
C ALA A 47 35.99 44.35 -44.13
N SER A 48 35.47 43.57 -43.15
CA SER A 48 34.17 43.78 -42.48
C SER A 48 33.96 42.76 -41.39
N VAL A 49 34.74 42.86 -40.32
CA VAL A 49 34.43 42.23 -39.03
C VAL A 49 34.06 43.32 -38.02
N SER A 50 33.08 44.09 -38.36
CA SER A 50 32.44 45.01 -37.43
C SER A 50 30.93 44.81 -37.61
N ASP A 51 30.39 43.78 -37.02
CA ASP A 51 28.99 43.75 -36.55
C ASP A 51 28.54 42.37 -36.04
N ARG A 52 29.42 41.59 -35.45
CA ARG A 52 29.00 40.38 -34.74
C ARG A 52 28.74 40.60 -33.24
N TYR A 53 29.14 41.73 -32.74
CA TYR A 53 28.81 42.16 -31.38
C TYR A 53 28.11 43.49 -31.55
N GLY A 54 26.79 43.47 -31.54
CA GLY A 54 25.98 44.69 -31.49
C GLY A 54 26.50 45.55 -30.35
N SER A 55 26.41 46.88 -30.58
CA SER A 55 26.89 47.95 -29.72
C SER A 55 26.72 47.62 -28.24
N ASP A 56 27.86 47.52 -27.55
CA ASP A 56 28.00 47.65 -26.13
C ASP A 56 27.45 46.52 -25.24
N VAL A 57 28.10 45.35 -25.33
CA VAL A 57 27.92 44.27 -24.36
C VAL A 57 28.33 44.70 -22.91
N LEU A 58 29.01 45.83 -22.77
CA LEU A 58 29.52 46.35 -21.49
C LEU A 58 28.70 47.51 -20.93
N SER A 59 27.76 48.10 -21.66
CA SER A 59 26.89 49.18 -21.17
C SER A 59 25.61 48.66 -20.45
N GLY A 60 25.33 47.40 -20.51
CA GLY A 60 24.33 46.78 -19.66
C GLY A 60 24.82 46.71 -18.21
N ASP A 61 24.00 47.08 -17.26
CA ASP A 61 24.33 46.98 -15.84
C ASP A 61 24.42 45.50 -15.46
N TRP A 62 25.59 44.85 -15.67
CA TRP A 62 25.86 43.44 -15.43
C TRP A 62 25.68 43.04 -13.96
N LYS A 63 25.53 44.03 -13.06
CA LYS A 63 25.25 43.84 -11.67
C LYS A 63 23.75 43.65 -11.36
N VAL A 64 22.90 43.95 -12.32
CA VAL A 64 21.46 43.72 -12.16
C VAL A 64 21.07 42.56 -13.11
N PRO A 65 20.96 41.33 -12.62
CA PRO A 65 20.43 40.25 -13.45
C PRO A 65 19.05 40.66 -13.97
N PRO A 66 18.72 40.33 -15.24
CA PRO A 66 17.42 40.68 -15.79
C PRO A 66 16.37 40.23 -14.78
N ARG A 67 15.52 41.16 -14.37
CA ARG A 67 14.39 40.87 -13.45
C ARG A 67 13.42 39.95 -14.19
N GLY A 68 13.80 38.67 -14.32
CA GLY A 68 12.90 37.62 -14.66
C GLY A 68 11.87 37.61 -13.54
N ARG A 69 10.60 37.82 -13.89
CA ARG A 69 9.49 37.69 -12.93
C ARG A 69 9.46 36.23 -12.50
N SER A 70 10.16 35.89 -11.41
CA SER A 70 10.01 34.57 -10.81
C SER A 70 8.54 34.38 -10.45
N ARG A 71 7.94 33.31 -10.92
CA ARG A 71 6.54 33.00 -10.67
C ARG A 71 6.38 32.70 -9.18
N GLU A 72 5.36 33.27 -8.55
CA GLU A 72 4.94 32.87 -7.21
C GLU A 72 4.26 31.50 -7.29
N VAL A 73 4.66 30.60 -6.39
CA VAL A 73 4.10 29.25 -6.28
C VAL A 73 3.82 28.97 -4.81
N GLU A 74 2.63 28.48 -4.51
CA GLU A 74 2.28 28.08 -3.16
C GLU A 74 3.07 26.83 -2.76
N ALA A 75 3.63 26.82 -1.55
CA ALA A 75 4.35 25.69 -0.99
C ALA A 75 3.35 24.61 -0.51
N GLU A 76 2.72 23.93 -1.47
CA GLU A 76 1.81 22.82 -1.20
C GLU A 76 2.58 21.57 -0.77
N THR A 77 2.01 20.79 0.15
CA THR A 77 2.61 19.52 0.56
C THR A 77 2.73 18.58 -0.63
N GLY A 78 3.92 18.02 -0.82
CA GLY A 78 4.26 17.16 -1.95
C GLY A 78 4.85 17.88 -3.16
N LEU A 79 4.86 19.24 -3.19
CA LEU A 79 5.53 20.00 -4.24
C LEU A 79 7.04 19.76 -4.18
N VAL A 80 7.63 19.25 -5.25
CA VAL A 80 9.08 19.01 -5.33
C VAL A 80 9.77 20.25 -5.85
N VAL A 81 10.71 20.78 -5.07
CA VAL A 81 11.51 21.96 -5.42
C VAL A 81 12.98 21.73 -5.11
N GLU A 82 13.83 22.51 -5.75
CA GLU A 82 15.28 22.54 -5.50
C GLU A 82 15.65 23.89 -4.88
N ASP A 83 16.41 23.86 -3.79
CA ASP A 83 17.05 25.06 -3.23
C ASP A 83 18.30 25.38 -4.03
N VAL A 84 18.37 26.59 -4.59
CA VAL A 84 19.45 27.03 -5.50
C VAL A 84 20.80 27.10 -4.80
N ASP A 85 20.81 27.53 -3.52
CA ASP A 85 22.05 27.76 -2.80
C ASP A 85 22.76 26.46 -2.40
N THR A 86 21.98 25.43 -2.09
CA THR A 86 22.55 24.15 -1.61
C THR A 86 22.39 23.00 -2.61
N GLY A 87 21.62 23.17 -3.70
CA GLY A 87 21.25 22.10 -4.61
C GLY A 87 20.39 21.01 -3.97
N TRP A 88 19.73 21.32 -2.82
CA TRP A 88 18.89 20.35 -2.14
C TRP A 88 17.54 20.20 -2.85
N VAL A 89 17.27 18.99 -3.32
CA VAL A 89 15.98 18.65 -3.95
C VAL A 89 15.13 17.88 -2.97
N GLY A 90 13.88 18.32 -2.77
CA GLY A 90 12.95 17.65 -1.86
C GLY A 90 11.51 18.05 -2.07
N ALA A 91 10.60 17.22 -1.55
CA ALA A 91 9.17 17.50 -1.49
C ALA A 91 8.86 18.36 -0.26
N VAL A 92 7.99 19.34 -0.42
CA VAL A 92 7.46 20.12 0.70
C VAL A 92 6.66 19.21 1.64
N VAL A 93 7.08 19.09 2.89
CA VAL A 93 6.37 18.31 3.91
C VAL A 93 5.58 19.21 4.87
N ARG A 94 6.08 20.40 5.17
CA ARG A 94 5.37 21.37 6.02
C ARG A 94 5.93 22.78 5.86
N VAL A 95 5.10 23.74 6.26
CA VAL A 95 5.48 25.15 6.37
C VAL A 95 5.17 25.60 7.80
N GLU A 96 6.17 26.17 8.48
CA GLU A 96 6.01 26.66 9.84
C GLU A 96 6.53 28.08 9.99
N LYS A 97 6.19 28.73 11.11
CA LYS A 97 6.70 30.04 11.47
C LYS A 97 7.72 29.86 12.61
N ALA A 98 8.99 30.10 12.31
CA ALA A 98 10.09 29.99 13.27
C ALA A 98 10.87 31.30 13.30
N GLY A 99 11.14 31.82 14.50
CA GLY A 99 11.93 33.06 14.69
C GLY A 99 11.40 34.28 13.92
N GLY A 100 10.10 34.41 13.73
CA GLY A 100 9.49 35.49 12.97
C GLY A 100 9.50 35.32 11.45
N MET A 101 10.21 34.34 10.93
CA MET A 101 10.27 34.00 9.49
C MET A 101 9.41 32.75 9.20
N ARG A 102 9.03 32.59 7.93
CA ARG A 102 8.40 31.36 7.45
C ARG A 102 9.46 30.43 6.91
N VAL A 103 9.39 29.17 7.34
CA VAL A 103 10.33 28.11 6.97
C VAL A 103 9.54 27.01 6.25
N VAL A 104 10.01 26.61 5.08
CA VAL A 104 9.54 25.42 4.38
C VAL A 104 10.46 24.25 4.69
N HIS A 105 9.88 23.11 5.03
CA HIS A 105 10.62 21.88 5.26
C HIS A 105 10.51 20.99 4.02
N LEU A 106 11.67 20.62 3.47
CA LEU A 106 11.79 19.76 2.30
C LEU A 106 12.33 18.40 2.72
N GLU A 107 11.70 17.32 2.26
CA GLU A 107 12.13 15.94 2.47
C GLU A 107 12.72 15.39 1.19
N ASP A 108 13.96 14.88 1.23
CA ASP A 108 14.62 14.26 0.09
C ASP A 108 14.11 12.80 -0.09
N ARG A 109 14.49 12.17 -1.23
CA ARG A 109 14.14 10.78 -1.55
C ARG A 109 14.68 9.73 -0.56
N ARG A 110 15.50 10.13 0.43
CA ARG A 110 16.02 9.28 1.49
C ARG A 110 15.31 9.52 2.83
N GLY A 111 14.24 10.31 2.84
CA GLY A 111 13.48 10.65 4.03
C GLY A 111 14.16 11.66 4.96
N ARG A 112 15.23 12.33 4.53
CA ARG A 112 15.89 13.36 5.31
C ARG A 112 15.17 14.68 5.12
N THR A 113 14.82 15.35 6.22
CA THR A 113 14.12 16.63 6.19
C THR A 113 15.07 17.78 6.53
N ARG A 114 14.98 18.90 5.79
CA ARG A 114 15.72 20.12 6.04
C ARG A 114 14.81 21.34 5.90
N GLY A 115 15.00 22.34 6.77
CA GLY A 115 14.26 23.61 6.74
C GLY A 115 15.01 24.68 5.93
N PHE A 116 14.26 25.44 5.13
CA PHE A 116 14.76 26.56 4.32
C PHE A 116 13.90 27.79 4.54
N PRO A 117 14.46 28.99 4.51
CA PRO A 117 13.68 30.23 4.53
C PRO A 117 12.74 30.24 3.31
N MET A 118 11.47 30.58 3.52
CA MET A 118 10.49 30.70 2.44
C MET A 118 10.69 32.01 1.69
N GLY A 119 10.53 31.97 0.37
CA GLY A 119 10.70 33.13 -0.50
C GLY A 119 11.34 32.78 -1.83
N PRO A 120 12.16 33.67 -2.41
CA PRO A 120 12.96 33.39 -3.61
C PRO A 120 14.09 32.39 -3.30
N GLY A 121 14.69 31.83 -4.35
CA GLY A 121 15.83 30.91 -4.20
C GLY A 121 15.48 29.44 -4.43
N PHE A 122 14.33 29.18 -5.03
CA PHE A 122 13.89 27.81 -5.40
C PHE A 122 13.71 27.65 -6.88
N LEU A 123 13.92 26.43 -7.37
CA LEU A 123 13.59 26.00 -8.72
C LEU A 123 12.44 24.99 -8.69
N LEU A 124 11.50 25.16 -9.60
CA LEU A 124 10.47 24.20 -9.93
C LEU A 124 10.64 23.80 -11.41
N ASP A 125 10.91 22.53 -11.66
CA ASP A 125 11.23 22.02 -13.00
C ASP A 125 12.34 22.84 -13.70
N GLY A 126 13.39 23.21 -12.95
CA GLY A 126 14.51 24.00 -13.42
C GLY A 126 14.22 25.49 -13.65
N LYS A 127 13.01 25.98 -13.32
CA LYS A 127 12.61 27.40 -13.46
C LYS A 127 12.58 28.10 -12.10
N PRO A 128 13.11 29.33 -11.98
CA PRO A 128 13.13 30.07 -10.74
C PRO A 128 11.71 30.43 -10.28
N VAL A 129 11.42 30.14 -9.01
CA VAL A 129 10.12 30.42 -8.35
C VAL A 129 10.32 31.12 -7.01
N ILE A 130 9.28 31.80 -6.55
CA ILE A 130 9.16 32.35 -5.21
C ILE A 130 8.16 31.49 -4.45
N LEU A 131 8.59 30.79 -3.42
CA LEU A 131 7.68 30.01 -2.60
C LEU A 131 6.88 30.91 -1.68
N THR A 132 5.55 30.84 -1.78
CA THR A 132 4.60 31.58 -0.94
C THR A 132 3.87 30.60 -0.01
N PRO A 133 3.36 31.10 1.15
CA PRO A 133 2.61 30.26 2.07
C PRO A 133 1.32 29.76 1.40
N PRO A 134 0.91 28.52 1.72
CA PRO A 134 -0.36 28.01 1.20
C PRO A 134 -1.55 28.90 1.66
N THR A 135 -2.48 29.11 0.74
CA THR A 135 -3.69 29.90 0.98
C THR A 135 -4.57 29.29 2.07
N ALA A 136 -5.54 30.06 2.55
CA ALA A 136 -6.53 29.55 3.52
C ALA A 136 -7.33 28.38 2.93
N ALA A 137 -7.61 28.37 1.62
CA ALA A 137 -8.29 27.29 0.93
C ALA A 137 -7.41 26.03 0.87
N ALA A 138 -6.12 26.16 0.49
CA ALA A 138 -5.17 25.06 0.48
C ALA A 138 -4.94 24.47 1.90
N ARG A 139 -4.89 25.33 2.93
CA ARG A 139 -4.82 24.86 4.33
C ARG A 139 -6.08 24.12 4.75
N ALA A 140 -7.26 24.58 4.34
CA ALA A 140 -8.51 23.90 4.64
C ALA A 140 -8.58 22.53 3.93
N GLN A 141 -8.12 22.45 2.69
CA GLN A 141 -8.01 21.18 1.97
C GLN A 141 -6.99 20.22 2.63
N LEU A 142 -5.82 20.73 3.05
CA LEU A 142 -4.83 19.95 3.80
C LEU A 142 -5.38 19.50 5.16
N ALA A 143 -6.08 20.37 5.88
CA ALA A 143 -6.73 20.03 7.14
C ALA A 143 -7.85 19.01 6.94
N ALA A 144 -8.63 19.11 5.87
CA ALA A 144 -9.65 18.12 5.50
C ALA A 144 -9.00 16.78 5.10
N ALA A 145 -7.93 16.79 4.30
CA ALA A 145 -7.16 15.61 3.96
C ALA A 145 -6.53 14.97 5.20
N LYS A 146 -5.95 15.76 6.10
CA LYS A 146 -5.41 15.29 7.37
C LYS A 146 -6.50 14.76 8.30
N ALA A 147 -7.69 15.34 8.30
CA ALA A 147 -8.85 14.83 9.05
C ALA A 147 -9.33 13.48 8.52
N VAL A 148 -9.25 13.25 7.20
CA VAL A 148 -9.52 11.95 6.59
C VAL A 148 -8.42 10.93 6.94
N THR A 149 -7.15 11.33 6.95
CA THR A 149 -6.02 10.46 7.36
C THR A 149 -5.90 10.31 8.88
N SER A 150 -6.67 11.05 9.68
CA SER A 150 -6.72 10.88 11.15
C SER A 150 -7.60 9.71 11.59
N ARG A 151 -8.24 9.01 10.66
CA ARG A 151 -8.98 7.78 10.91
C ARG A 151 -8.30 6.59 10.25
N THR A 152 -8.34 5.46 10.94
CA THR A 152 -7.92 4.18 10.39
C THR A 152 -8.91 3.69 9.34
N ALA A 153 -8.61 2.62 8.63
CA ALA A 153 -9.52 2.01 7.67
C ALA A 153 -10.80 1.46 8.34
N SER A 154 -10.72 1.09 9.62
CA SER A 154 -11.87 0.68 10.45
C SER A 154 -12.74 1.86 10.91
N GLY A 155 -12.32 3.12 10.65
CA GLY A 155 -13.00 4.32 11.10
C GLY A 155 -12.60 4.80 12.50
N SER A 156 -11.75 4.06 13.21
CA SER A 156 -11.21 4.42 14.52
C SER A 156 -10.29 5.65 14.43
N ARG A 157 -9.98 6.25 15.57
CA ARG A 157 -9.06 7.38 15.63
C ARG A 157 -7.63 6.92 15.43
N ALA A 158 -6.96 7.41 14.38
CA ALA A 158 -5.56 7.09 14.14
C ALA A 158 -4.68 7.67 15.27
N VAL A 159 -3.81 6.84 15.83
CA VAL A 159 -2.84 7.24 16.86
C VAL A 159 -1.46 7.25 16.22
N GLU A 160 -0.88 8.46 16.04
CA GLU A 160 0.46 8.61 15.47
C GLU A 160 1.54 8.24 16.51
N GLY A 161 2.59 7.55 16.06
CA GLY A 161 3.78 7.29 16.88
C GLY A 161 3.64 6.20 17.94
N VAL A 162 2.63 5.33 17.83
CA VAL A 162 2.48 4.19 18.75
C VAL A 162 3.65 3.24 18.55
N LYS A 163 4.41 3.00 19.60
CA LYS A 163 5.41 1.93 19.62
C LYS A 163 4.67 0.60 19.55
N ALA A 164 5.15 -0.31 18.69
CA ALA A 164 4.63 -1.67 18.64
C ALA A 164 4.64 -2.27 20.06
N ARG A 165 3.48 -2.74 20.51
CA ARG A 165 3.36 -3.48 21.78
C ARG A 165 3.89 -4.90 21.59
N VAL A 166 4.32 -5.51 22.66
CA VAL A 166 4.52 -6.96 22.70
C VAL A 166 3.19 -7.62 22.38
N ALA A 167 3.18 -8.64 21.51
CA ALA A 167 1.96 -9.32 21.13
C ALA A 167 1.19 -9.77 22.37
N SER A 168 -0.12 -9.47 22.40
CA SER A 168 -1.05 -9.95 23.42
C SER A 168 -1.07 -11.48 23.41
N GLY A 169 -1.43 -12.09 24.54
CA GLY A 169 -1.75 -13.52 24.58
C GLY A 169 -3.00 -13.87 23.78
N SER A 170 -3.94 -12.92 23.63
CA SER A 170 -5.18 -13.11 22.88
C SER A 170 -4.96 -13.06 21.37
N ARG A 171 -5.82 -13.77 20.62
CA ARG A 171 -5.74 -13.89 19.16
C ARG A 171 -7.13 -13.84 18.54
N ILE A 172 -7.17 -13.40 17.29
CA ILE A 172 -8.33 -13.60 16.42
C ILE A 172 -7.95 -14.65 15.38
N PHE A 173 -8.72 -15.72 15.32
CA PHE A 173 -8.59 -16.75 14.32
C PHE A 173 -9.65 -16.55 13.24
N VAL A 174 -9.26 -16.72 12.00
CA VAL A 174 -10.15 -16.64 10.83
C VAL A 174 -10.08 -17.94 10.06
N GLU A 175 -11.13 -18.26 9.30
CA GLU A 175 -11.20 -19.55 8.63
C GLU A 175 -10.11 -19.70 7.57
N GLY A 176 -9.87 -18.65 6.77
CA GLY A 176 -8.96 -18.73 5.66
C GLY A 176 -8.12 -17.47 5.43
N ARG A 177 -7.30 -17.56 4.38
CA ARG A 177 -6.37 -16.50 4.02
C ARG A 177 -7.05 -15.19 3.60
N HIS A 178 -8.16 -15.27 2.86
CA HIS A 178 -8.87 -14.09 2.38
C HIS A 178 -9.48 -13.29 3.52
N ASP A 179 -9.97 -14.00 4.54
CA ASP A 179 -10.47 -13.41 5.78
C ASP A 179 -9.36 -12.66 6.51
N ALA A 180 -8.21 -13.31 6.68
CA ALA A 180 -7.06 -12.69 7.33
C ALA A 180 -6.63 -11.41 6.59
N GLU A 181 -6.50 -11.47 5.26
CA GLU A 181 -6.11 -10.33 4.44
C GLU A 181 -7.13 -9.17 4.52
N LEU A 182 -8.43 -9.46 4.62
CA LEU A 182 -9.47 -8.43 4.75
C LEU A 182 -9.46 -7.80 6.15
N VAL A 183 -9.41 -8.62 7.19
CA VAL A 183 -9.36 -8.15 8.59
C VAL A 183 -8.10 -7.29 8.80
N GLU A 184 -6.94 -7.75 8.37
CA GLU A 184 -5.69 -6.99 8.45
C GLU A 184 -5.75 -5.68 7.65
N LYS A 185 -6.40 -5.67 6.49
CA LYS A 185 -6.52 -4.47 5.68
C LYS A 185 -7.35 -3.37 6.33
N VAL A 186 -8.43 -3.74 7.00
CA VAL A 186 -9.40 -2.77 7.55
C VAL A 186 -9.09 -2.44 9.01
N TRP A 187 -8.75 -3.42 9.84
CA TRP A 187 -8.50 -3.26 11.28
C TRP A 187 -7.04 -3.42 11.70
N GLY A 188 -6.14 -3.69 10.76
CA GLY A 188 -4.73 -3.96 11.07
C GLY A 188 -4.04 -2.86 11.87
N ASP A 189 -4.41 -1.60 11.72
CA ASP A 189 -3.87 -0.50 12.53
C ASP A 189 -4.34 -0.62 13.99
N ASP A 190 -5.61 -0.89 14.23
CA ASP A 190 -6.18 -1.04 15.57
C ASP A 190 -5.66 -2.30 16.25
N LEU A 191 -5.61 -3.41 15.53
CA LEU A 191 -5.06 -4.68 16.01
C LEU A 191 -3.59 -4.54 16.43
N ARG A 192 -2.77 -3.79 15.67
CA ARG A 192 -1.38 -3.51 16.04
C ARG A 192 -1.25 -2.65 17.29
N ILE A 193 -2.14 -1.68 17.48
CA ILE A 193 -2.18 -0.85 18.70
C ILE A 193 -2.48 -1.73 19.91
N GLU A 194 -3.41 -2.65 19.79
CA GLU A 194 -3.79 -3.56 20.88
C GLU A 194 -2.85 -4.78 21.00
N GLY A 195 -1.95 -4.98 20.04
CA GLY A 195 -1.03 -6.13 20.03
C GLY A 195 -1.71 -7.46 19.73
N VAL A 196 -2.91 -7.43 19.12
CA VAL A 196 -3.65 -8.62 18.70
C VAL A 196 -3.14 -9.10 17.34
N VAL A 197 -2.96 -10.42 17.21
CA VAL A 197 -2.55 -11.07 15.97
C VAL A 197 -3.72 -11.83 15.37
N VAL A 198 -3.85 -11.78 14.05
CA VAL A 198 -4.80 -12.59 13.27
C VAL A 198 -4.08 -13.86 12.80
N GLU A 199 -4.65 -15.02 13.08
CA GLU A 199 -4.13 -16.33 12.70
C GLU A 199 -5.17 -17.10 11.86
N MET A 200 -4.72 -18.00 11.00
CA MET A 200 -5.62 -18.83 10.18
C MET A 200 -5.86 -20.17 10.85
N LEU A 201 -7.09 -20.69 10.71
CA LEU A 201 -7.48 -22.01 11.21
C LEU A 201 -7.22 -23.13 10.19
N ASP A 202 -7.00 -22.78 8.91
CA ASP A 202 -6.98 -23.75 7.80
C ASP A 202 -8.26 -24.59 7.71
N GLY A 203 -9.40 -23.98 8.04
CA GLY A 203 -10.74 -24.54 8.04
C GLY A 203 -11.34 -24.73 9.44
N VAL A 204 -12.67 -24.80 9.49
CA VAL A 204 -13.43 -24.86 10.76
C VAL A 204 -13.61 -26.29 11.29
N ASP A 205 -13.27 -27.30 10.50
CA ASP A 205 -13.59 -28.71 10.80
C ASP A 205 -12.97 -29.22 12.10
N ASP A 206 -11.77 -28.80 12.45
CA ASP A 206 -11.12 -29.12 13.74
C ASP A 206 -11.01 -27.90 14.68
N LEU A 207 -12.03 -27.07 14.72
CA LEU A 207 -12.08 -25.92 15.63
C LEU A 207 -11.88 -26.33 17.10
N ALA A 208 -12.43 -27.48 17.50
CA ALA A 208 -12.27 -28.01 18.87
C ALA A 208 -10.80 -28.35 19.16
N GLY A 209 -10.06 -28.90 18.21
CA GLY A 209 -8.62 -29.11 18.29
C GLY A 209 -7.85 -27.80 18.42
N ALA A 210 -8.10 -26.86 17.53
CA ALA A 210 -7.48 -25.53 17.57
C ALA A 210 -7.71 -24.81 18.93
N ILE A 211 -8.91 -24.88 19.49
CA ILE A 211 -9.22 -24.35 20.83
C ILE A 211 -8.39 -25.05 21.91
N ARG A 212 -8.29 -26.39 21.88
CA ARG A 212 -7.48 -27.13 22.86
C ARG A 212 -6.01 -26.79 22.78
N ASP A 213 -5.48 -26.67 21.57
CA ASP A 213 -4.06 -26.37 21.34
C ASP A 213 -3.73 -24.93 21.74
N PHE A 214 -4.63 -24.01 21.49
CA PHE A 214 -4.48 -22.62 21.90
C PHE A 214 -4.59 -22.43 23.42
N GLN A 215 -5.33 -23.29 24.14
CA GLN A 215 -5.55 -23.22 25.59
C GLN A 215 -6.01 -21.82 26.06
N PRO A 216 -7.22 -21.39 25.67
CA PRO A 216 -7.74 -20.09 26.09
C PRO A 216 -7.90 -19.98 27.60
N GLY A 217 -7.72 -18.78 28.15
CA GLY A 217 -7.82 -18.51 29.58
C GLY A 217 -7.87 -17.01 29.88
N PRO A 218 -7.84 -16.61 31.15
CA PRO A 218 -7.77 -15.22 31.56
C PRO A 218 -6.55 -14.55 30.91
N GLY A 219 -6.75 -13.43 30.19
CA GLY A 219 -5.66 -12.72 29.48
C GLY A 219 -5.12 -13.41 28.21
N ARG A 220 -5.72 -14.54 27.82
CA ARG A 220 -5.41 -15.26 26.57
C ARG A 220 -6.71 -15.71 25.90
N ARG A 221 -7.49 -14.73 25.41
CA ARG A 221 -8.79 -14.97 24.79
C ARG A 221 -8.63 -15.35 23.33
N MET A 222 -9.56 -16.13 22.82
CA MET A 222 -9.63 -16.60 21.43
C MET A 222 -10.91 -16.08 20.77
N GLY A 223 -10.76 -15.14 19.83
CA GLY A 223 -11.83 -14.76 18.91
C GLY A 223 -11.77 -15.65 17.68
N VAL A 224 -12.92 -16.07 17.14
CA VAL A 224 -12.98 -16.89 15.92
C VAL A 224 -14.03 -16.32 14.98
N LEU A 225 -13.62 -16.04 13.74
CA LEU A 225 -14.51 -15.65 12.65
C LEU A 225 -14.69 -16.83 11.69
N VAL A 226 -15.93 -17.23 11.46
CA VAL A 226 -16.31 -18.38 10.64
C VAL A 226 -17.13 -17.93 9.43
N ASP A 227 -16.81 -18.46 8.26
CA ASP A 227 -17.60 -18.27 7.04
C ASP A 227 -18.94 -19.01 7.13
N HIS A 228 -19.93 -18.55 6.37
CA HIS A 228 -21.21 -19.21 6.16
C HIS A 228 -21.91 -19.76 7.43
N LEU A 229 -21.78 -19.04 8.54
CA LEU A 229 -22.37 -19.45 9.81
C LEU A 229 -23.88 -19.20 9.80
N LEU A 230 -24.63 -20.19 9.32
CA LEU A 230 -26.08 -20.19 9.27
C LEU A 230 -26.66 -21.31 10.15
N PRO A 231 -27.83 -21.07 10.82
CA PRO A 231 -28.47 -22.09 11.65
C PRO A 231 -28.67 -23.41 10.91
N GLY A 232 -28.23 -24.52 11.53
CA GLY A 232 -28.37 -25.86 11.00
C GLY A 232 -27.32 -26.32 10.01
N THR A 233 -26.36 -25.46 9.59
CA THR A 233 -25.21 -25.85 8.78
C THR A 233 -24.24 -26.76 9.54
N LYS A 234 -23.24 -27.31 8.82
CA LYS A 234 -22.15 -28.09 9.43
C LYS A 234 -21.35 -27.21 10.39
N GLU A 235 -21.03 -26.02 9.95
CA GLU A 235 -20.28 -25.00 10.68
C GLU A 235 -21.02 -24.63 11.98
N ASP A 236 -22.34 -24.42 11.92
CA ASP A 236 -23.15 -24.12 13.11
C ASP A 236 -23.07 -25.26 14.15
N LYS A 237 -23.14 -26.51 13.71
CA LYS A 237 -23.05 -27.67 14.64
C LYS A 237 -21.69 -27.71 15.33
N VAL A 238 -20.58 -27.47 14.61
CA VAL A 238 -19.22 -27.41 15.17
C VAL A 238 -19.13 -26.27 16.17
N VAL A 239 -19.60 -25.09 15.81
CA VAL A 239 -19.58 -23.88 16.65
C VAL A 239 -20.43 -24.10 17.93
N GLN A 240 -21.65 -24.67 17.84
CA GLN A 240 -22.48 -24.95 18.98
C GLN A 240 -21.86 -25.98 19.96
N ALA A 241 -21.11 -26.93 19.44
CA ALA A 241 -20.37 -27.86 20.27
C ALA A 241 -19.24 -27.16 21.04
N CYS A 242 -18.46 -26.31 20.36
CA CYS A 242 -17.37 -25.53 20.95
C CYS A 242 -17.86 -24.52 21.99
N ARG A 243 -19.00 -23.86 21.75
CA ARG A 243 -19.65 -22.94 22.73
C ARG A 243 -20.06 -23.58 24.06
N LYS A 244 -20.24 -24.90 24.09
CA LYS A 244 -20.56 -25.69 25.29
C LYS A 244 -19.30 -26.32 25.90
N GLY A 245 -18.15 -26.13 25.33
CA GLY A 245 -16.90 -26.71 25.78
C GLY A 245 -16.31 -26.04 27.03
N PRO A 246 -15.23 -26.58 27.58
CA PRO A 246 -14.61 -26.10 28.82
C PRO A 246 -14.01 -24.70 28.71
N TYR A 247 -13.73 -24.24 27.52
CA TYR A 247 -13.13 -22.93 27.24
C TYR A 247 -14.14 -21.83 26.85
N ALA A 248 -15.44 -22.13 26.94
CA ALA A 248 -16.53 -21.24 26.48
C ALA A 248 -16.45 -19.79 27.02
N ALA A 249 -15.98 -19.61 28.25
CA ALA A 249 -15.82 -18.28 28.87
C ALA A 249 -14.69 -17.44 28.21
N HIS A 250 -13.73 -18.08 27.53
CA HIS A 250 -12.54 -17.44 26.96
C HIS A 250 -12.47 -17.56 25.43
N VAL A 251 -13.56 -18.06 24.82
CA VAL A 251 -13.67 -18.20 23.36
C VAL A 251 -14.94 -17.51 22.89
N ARG A 252 -14.81 -16.62 21.92
CA ARG A 252 -15.93 -16.00 21.21
C ARG A 252 -15.90 -16.45 19.77
N ILE A 253 -16.94 -17.12 19.31
CA ILE A 253 -17.07 -17.60 17.94
C ILE A 253 -18.22 -16.86 17.28
N LEU A 254 -17.92 -16.09 16.28
CA LEU A 254 -18.86 -15.33 15.46
C LEU A 254 -18.66 -15.68 13.99
N GLY A 255 -19.56 -15.24 13.14
CA GLY A 255 -19.45 -15.48 11.71
C GLY A 255 -20.39 -14.57 10.93
N HIS A 256 -20.42 -14.79 9.64
CA HIS A 256 -21.30 -14.10 8.70
C HIS A 256 -22.05 -15.09 7.81
N PRO A 257 -23.19 -14.68 7.21
CA PRO A 257 -24.03 -15.56 6.41
C PRO A 257 -23.52 -15.80 4.99
N TYR A 258 -22.42 -15.17 4.59
CA TYR A 258 -21.88 -15.24 3.24
C TYR A 258 -21.20 -16.57 2.99
N VAL A 259 -21.21 -17.03 1.72
CA VAL A 259 -20.52 -18.28 1.32
C VAL A 259 -19.01 -18.15 1.45
N ASP A 260 -18.50 -16.95 1.27
CA ASP A 260 -17.09 -16.62 1.37
C ASP A 260 -16.96 -15.13 1.69
N VAL A 261 -15.88 -14.72 2.31
CA VAL A 261 -15.62 -13.33 2.74
C VAL A 261 -15.65 -12.32 1.57
N TRP A 262 -15.46 -12.75 0.32
CA TRP A 262 -15.61 -11.87 -0.84
C TRP A 262 -16.98 -11.18 -0.87
N GLN A 263 -18.04 -11.90 -0.50
CA GLN A 263 -19.40 -11.35 -0.45
C GLN A 263 -19.60 -10.31 0.63
N SER A 264 -18.70 -10.18 1.57
CA SER A 264 -18.74 -9.12 2.58
C SER A 264 -18.32 -7.76 2.02
N VAL A 265 -17.68 -7.72 0.86
CA VAL A 265 -17.41 -6.47 0.15
C VAL A 265 -18.68 -6.02 -0.56
N ARG A 266 -19.05 -4.76 -0.39
CA ARG A 266 -20.26 -4.22 -1.03
C ARG A 266 -20.19 -4.36 -2.54
N PRO A 267 -21.22 -4.93 -3.17
CA PRO A 267 -21.21 -5.24 -4.61
C PRO A 267 -21.00 -4.00 -5.49
N GLU A 268 -21.42 -2.82 -5.03
CA GLU A 268 -21.24 -1.54 -5.76
C GLU A 268 -19.76 -1.20 -5.95
N ARG A 269 -18.86 -1.72 -5.10
CA ARG A 269 -17.40 -1.54 -5.25
C ARG A 269 -16.82 -2.25 -6.47
N LEU A 270 -17.57 -3.22 -6.99
CA LEU A 270 -17.26 -3.99 -8.21
C LEU A 270 -18.17 -3.60 -9.39
N GLY A 271 -18.99 -2.55 -9.24
CA GLY A 271 -19.96 -2.14 -10.25
C GLY A 271 -21.17 -3.08 -10.36
N LEU A 272 -21.41 -3.90 -9.35
CA LEU A 272 -22.54 -4.82 -9.29
C LEU A 272 -23.70 -4.19 -8.49
N ALA A 273 -24.94 -4.47 -8.88
CA ALA A 273 -26.11 -4.10 -8.07
C ALA A 273 -26.28 -5.04 -6.87
N GLN A 274 -25.89 -6.31 -7.03
CA GLN A 274 -25.89 -7.35 -6.01
C GLN A 274 -24.90 -8.45 -6.39
N TRP A 275 -24.46 -9.24 -5.41
CA TRP A 275 -23.66 -10.43 -5.68
C TRP A 275 -24.46 -11.46 -6.48
N PRO A 276 -23.86 -12.05 -7.54
CA PRO A 276 -24.52 -13.08 -8.32
C PRO A 276 -24.83 -14.32 -7.50
N VAL A 277 -25.99 -14.93 -7.76
CA VAL A 277 -26.33 -16.24 -7.21
C VAL A 277 -25.67 -17.32 -8.05
N ILE A 278 -24.76 -18.07 -7.44
CA ILE A 278 -24.08 -19.19 -8.12
C ILE A 278 -24.84 -20.48 -7.84
N PRO A 279 -25.16 -21.28 -8.86
CA PRO A 279 -25.88 -22.55 -8.73
C PRO A 279 -25.14 -23.54 -7.80
N ARG A 280 -25.90 -24.33 -7.04
CA ARG A 280 -25.33 -25.41 -6.22
C ARG A 280 -24.60 -26.41 -7.12
N GLY A 281 -23.41 -26.86 -6.67
CA GLY A 281 -22.54 -27.77 -7.44
C GLY A 281 -21.49 -27.08 -8.30
N GLN A 282 -21.57 -25.76 -8.45
CA GLN A 282 -20.52 -24.96 -9.04
C GLN A 282 -19.66 -24.33 -7.92
N SER A 283 -18.33 -24.30 -8.10
CA SER A 283 -17.46 -23.55 -7.21
C SER A 283 -17.85 -22.08 -7.20
N TRP A 284 -18.16 -21.54 -6.03
CA TRP A 284 -18.66 -20.18 -5.90
C TRP A 284 -17.67 -19.15 -6.46
N LYS A 285 -16.38 -19.24 -6.08
CA LYS A 285 -15.32 -18.32 -6.54
C LYS A 285 -15.16 -18.35 -8.06
N HIS A 286 -15.20 -19.54 -8.66
CA HIS A 286 -15.13 -19.68 -10.13
C HIS A 286 -16.36 -19.06 -10.81
N GLY A 287 -17.55 -19.28 -10.25
CA GLY A 287 -18.78 -18.67 -10.74
C GLY A 287 -18.76 -17.15 -10.70
N ILE A 288 -18.25 -16.56 -9.62
CA ILE A 288 -18.09 -15.11 -9.50
C ILE A 288 -17.07 -14.57 -10.51
N CYS A 289 -15.91 -15.21 -10.64
CA CYS A 289 -14.90 -14.80 -11.64
C CYS A 289 -15.48 -14.85 -13.05
N HIS A 290 -16.20 -15.92 -13.40
CA HIS A 290 -16.84 -16.05 -14.70
C HIS A 290 -17.89 -14.95 -14.95
N HIS A 291 -18.73 -14.63 -13.94
CA HIS A 291 -19.70 -13.55 -14.04
C HIS A 291 -19.04 -12.18 -14.27
N LEU A 292 -17.89 -11.93 -13.63
CA LEU A 292 -17.11 -10.71 -13.79
C LEU A 292 -16.22 -10.68 -15.05
N GLY A 293 -16.23 -11.73 -15.85
CA GLY A 293 -15.37 -11.87 -17.03
C GLY A 293 -13.89 -12.06 -16.69
N TRP A 294 -13.58 -12.58 -15.50
CA TRP A 294 -12.22 -12.82 -15.04
C TRP A 294 -11.80 -14.27 -15.26
N GLN A 295 -10.51 -14.48 -15.49
CA GLN A 295 -9.94 -15.83 -15.56
C GLN A 295 -10.05 -16.55 -14.21
N ALA A 296 -10.31 -17.84 -14.24
CA ALA A 296 -10.45 -18.67 -13.04
C ALA A 296 -9.95 -20.12 -13.29
N ASP A 297 -8.98 -20.30 -14.18
CA ASP A 297 -8.48 -21.63 -14.59
C ASP A 297 -7.47 -22.19 -13.55
N SER A 298 -6.93 -21.34 -12.70
CA SER A 298 -5.90 -21.71 -11.72
C SER A 298 -6.13 -21.02 -10.37
N GLN A 299 -5.49 -21.54 -9.32
CA GLN A 299 -5.46 -20.90 -8.01
C GLN A 299 -4.82 -19.49 -8.06
N ALA A 300 -3.88 -19.28 -9.00
CA ALA A 300 -3.30 -17.96 -9.21
C ALA A 300 -4.31 -16.96 -9.76
N ASP A 301 -5.27 -17.42 -10.57
CA ASP A 301 -6.36 -16.58 -11.08
C ASP A 301 -7.31 -16.20 -9.96
N ILE A 302 -7.70 -17.14 -9.12
CA ILE A 302 -8.53 -16.89 -7.93
C ILE A 302 -7.83 -15.90 -6.98
N ALA A 303 -6.52 -16.06 -6.77
CA ALA A 303 -5.75 -15.12 -5.96
C ALA A 303 -5.68 -13.71 -6.59
N ARG A 304 -5.59 -13.60 -7.92
CA ARG A 304 -5.68 -12.32 -8.63
C ARG A 304 -7.05 -11.68 -8.50
N ALA A 305 -8.11 -12.47 -8.66
CA ALA A 305 -9.49 -12.01 -8.50
C ALA A 305 -9.70 -11.46 -7.08
N TRP A 306 -9.23 -12.18 -6.07
CA TRP A 306 -9.28 -11.68 -4.70
C TRP A 306 -8.52 -10.36 -4.52
N LYS A 307 -7.30 -10.24 -5.04
CA LYS A 307 -6.54 -9.00 -4.96
C LYS A 307 -7.26 -7.82 -5.63
N GLN A 308 -7.99 -8.06 -6.71
CA GLN A 308 -8.81 -7.02 -7.35
C GLN A 308 -9.96 -6.60 -6.44
N ILE A 309 -10.71 -7.55 -5.87
CA ILE A 309 -11.79 -7.28 -4.92
C ILE A 309 -11.25 -6.53 -3.71
N LEU A 310 -10.23 -7.07 -3.05
CA LEU A 310 -9.59 -6.46 -1.90
C LEU A 310 -9.05 -5.05 -2.22
N GLY A 311 -8.55 -4.83 -3.43
CA GLY A 311 -8.09 -3.53 -3.92
C GLY A 311 -9.18 -2.45 -3.92
N THR A 312 -10.45 -2.81 -4.00
CA THR A 312 -11.57 -1.86 -3.95
C THR A 312 -11.94 -1.42 -2.53
N VAL A 313 -11.56 -2.20 -1.51
CA VAL A 313 -11.83 -1.89 -0.10
C VAL A 313 -10.84 -0.84 0.39
N ARG A 314 -11.33 0.31 0.82
CA ARG A 314 -10.54 1.43 1.36
C ARG A 314 -10.79 1.64 2.84
N SER A 315 -11.98 1.28 3.33
CA SER A 315 -12.38 1.44 4.72
C SER A 315 -13.52 0.48 5.05
N TYR A 316 -13.92 0.44 6.32
CA TYR A 316 -15.10 -0.29 6.80
C TYR A 316 -16.37 0.04 6.02
N ALA A 317 -16.51 1.27 5.49
CA ALA A 317 -17.69 1.69 4.73
C ALA A 317 -17.88 0.93 3.41
N ASP A 318 -16.87 0.20 2.96
CA ASP A 318 -16.90 -0.65 1.76
C ASP A 318 -17.34 -2.08 2.04
N LEU A 319 -17.61 -2.39 3.31
CA LEU A 319 -17.99 -3.71 3.77
C LEU A 319 -19.46 -3.77 4.20
N GLU A 320 -20.02 -4.97 4.20
CA GLU A 320 -21.37 -5.24 4.67
C GLU A 320 -21.43 -5.20 6.20
N PRO A 321 -22.53 -4.64 6.78
CA PRO A 321 -22.64 -4.43 8.21
C PRO A 321 -22.51 -5.71 9.05
N THR A 322 -22.90 -6.86 8.53
CA THR A 322 -22.87 -8.13 9.26
C THR A 322 -21.44 -8.56 9.59
N LEU A 323 -20.51 -8.43 8.62
CA LEU A 323 -19.10 -8.70 8.87
C LEU A 323 -18.52 -7.69 9.86
N LEU A 324 -18.84 -6.40 9.68
CA LEU A 324 -18.36 -5.35 10.57
C LEU A 324 -18.72 -5.64 12.03
N ALA A 325 -19.98 -5.92 12.31
CA ALA A 325 -20.43 -6.23 13.66
C ALA A 325 -19.71 -7.43 14.27
N SER A 326 -19.49 -8.49 13.47
CA SER A 326 -18.78 -9.68 13.94
C SER A 326 -17.31 -9.39 14.27
N VAL A 327 -16.60 -8.67 13.40
CA VAL A 327 -15.18 -8.37 13.63
C VAL A 327 -14.99 -7.40 14.79
N GLU A 328 -15.79 -6.33 14.88
CA GLU A 328 -15.74 -5.38 15.99
C GLU A 328 -16.01 -6.10 17.35
N GLU A 329 -17.03 -6.95 17.43
CA GLU A 329 -17.31 -7.73 18.65
C GLU A 329 -16.15 -8.66 19.01
N LEU A 330 -15.48 -9.25 18.02
CA LEU A 330 -14.30 -10.09 18.28
C LEU A 330 -13.12 -9.26 18.81
N ILE A 331 -12.89 -8.08 18.24
CA ILE A 331 -11.84 -7.17 18.70
C ILE A 331 -12.12 -6.75 20.14
N ASP A 332 -13.33 -6.29 20.44
CA ASP A 332 -13.74 -5.92 21.79
C ASP A 332 -13.50 -7.06 22.77
N PHE A 333 -13.94 -8.28 22.41
CA PHE A 333 -13.79 -9.45 23.25
C PHE A 333 -12.32 -9.79 23.56
N VAL A 334 -11.42 -9.75 22.58
CA VAL A 334 -10.02 -10.14 22.77
C VAL A 334 -9.17 -9.03 23.41
N THR A 335 -9.64 -7.78 23.37
CA THR A 335 -8.94 -6.62 23.94
C THR A 335 -9.47 -6.21 25.31
N GLU A 336 -10.67 -6.69 25.71
CA GLU A 336 -11.26 -6.40 27.00
C GLU A 336 -10.30 -6.78 28.15
N PRO A 337 -10.01 -5.87 29.09
CA PRO A 337 -9.12 -6.18 30.21
C PRO A 337 -9.58 -7.42 30.96
N GLY A 338 -8.69 -8.38 31.16
CA GLY A 338 -8.97 -9.54 32.01
C GLY A 338 -9.23 -9.09 33.45
N HIS A 339 -10.39 -9.42 34.00
CA HIS A 339 -10.68 -9.30 35.41
C HIS A 339 -10.01 -10.40 36.20
#